data_4c4ae421130cf79f67e8ed089b9697e7
#
_entry.id   4c4ae421130cf79f67e8ed089b9697e7
#
_cell.length_a   1.000
_cell.length_b   1.000
_cell.length_c   1.000
_cell.angle_alpha   90.00
_cell.angle_beta   90.00
_cell.angle_gamma   90.00
#
_symmetry.space_group_name_H-M   'P 1'
#
loop_
_entity.id
_entity.type
_entity.pdbx_description
1 polymer ?
#
loop_
_entity_poly.entity_id
_entity_poly.type
_entity_poly.pdbx_seq_one_letter_code
_entity_poly.pdbx_strand_id
1 'polypeptide(L)'
;MKVGLFFGAGAEISYGLPSGGKFAIDLFRQDPTPYKKKFREKLANVDIYSSYVGTWLPKDYDKKSIFAFGKNEFTSIIESSIQYKRTEIIKKLNDFDNEFTRACKQLGIEESFLKEKFSNDMGKDIGEVLYEHAIKINAKLTTDVKLFGAEYYSAALEIIRLKPNCADLRRYIIAFLQLLVGAYGQDVVQKLNEELFESAPDDLPIFDDIFGMFRLEFDRVGSTALDLLLNEKRIFNTTEEATLIDLFSAVTQQILENIFCSVLDYQKLIDDHFRYLFSPSTEWAKFTRMAIFMEIAHDYIVEQKPTDLPDDGYYHDVKKLLGSGMEVGVIGTSNYNNLFKEI
;
A
#
# COMPACT_ATOMS: atom_id res chain seq x y z
N MET A 1 -23.98 18.77 -30.41
CA MET A 1 -23.84 19.27 -29.02
C MET A 1 -22.33 19.44 -28.77
N LYS A 2 -21.90 20.63 -28.28
CA LYS A 2 -20.50 20.83 -27.90
C LYS A 2 -20.29 20.38 -26.47
N VAL A 3 -19.28 19.56 -26.25
CA VAL A 3 -18.92 19.03 -24.93
C VAL A 3 -17.50 19.44 -24.54
N GLY A 4 -17.28 19.77 -23.28
CA GLY A 4 -15.97 19.90 -22.69
C GLY A 4 -15.63 18.61 -21.95
N LEU A 5 -14.40 18.13 -22.10
CA LEU A 5 -13.90 16.93 -21.43
C LEU A 5 -12.75 17.32 -20.49
N PHE A 6 -12.78 16.78 -19.28
CA PHE A 6 -11.69 16.92 -18.33
C PHE A 6 -11.30 15.55 -17.78
N PHE A 7 -10.03 15.19 -17.92
CA PHE A 7 -9.50 13.89 -17.53
C PHE A 7 -8.61 14.01 -16.28
N GLY A 8 -8.85 13.14 -15.31
CA GLY A 8 -7.98 12.95 -14.16
C GLY A 8 -7.21 11.63 -14.24
N ALA A 9 -6.36 11.37 -13.26
CA ALA A 9 -5.48 10.20 -13.21
C ALA A 9 -6.21 8.86 -13.34
N GLY A 10 -7.47 8.77 -12.90
CA GLY A 10 -8.30 7.57 -13.05
C GLY A 10 -8.55 7.13 -14.49
N ALA A 11 -8.52 8.07 -15.45
CA ALA A 11 -8.71 7.75 -16.87
C ALA A 11 -7.56 6.92 -17.47
N GLU A 12 -6.41 6.89 -16.81
CA GLU A 12 -5.19 6.23 -17.30
C GLU A 12 -4.91 4.87 -16.65
N ILE A 13 -5.71 4.48 -15.66
CA ILE A 13 -5.58 3.16 -15.00
C ILE A 13 -5.78 2.03 -16.01
N SER A 14 -6.70 2.17 -16.96
CA SER A 14 -6.94 1.17 -18.02
C SER A 14 -5.75 1.02 -18.99
N TYR A 15 -4.82 1.96 -18.98
CA TYR A 15 -3.58 1.94 -19.77
C TYR A 15 -2.36 1.52 -18.94
N GLY A 16 -2.58 0.91 -17.77
CA GLY A 16 -1.51 0.36 -16.93
C GLY A 16 -0.90 1.34 -15.93
N LEU A 17 -1.36 2.60 -15.90
CA LEU A 17 -0.89 3.53 -14.87
C LEU A 17 -1.48 3.17 -13.50
N PRO A 18 -0.72 3.35 -12.41
CA PRO A 18 -1.15 2.91 -11.08
C PRO A 18 -2.31 3.75 -10.53
N SER A 19 -3.15 3.13 -9.71
CA SER A 19 -4.11 3.86 -8.88
C SER A 19 -3.40 4.82 -7.91
N GLY A 20 -4.12 5.83 -7.41
CA GLY A 20 -3.51 6.82 -6.51
C GLY A 20 -2.85 6.22 -5.26
N GLY A 21 -3.45 5.20 -4.63
CA GLY A 21 -2.85 4.51 -3.49
C GLY A 21 -1.60 3.71 -3.86
N LYS A 22 -1.64 2.99 -4.99
CA LYS A 22 -0.48 2.25 -5.52
C LYS A 22 0.66 3.20 -5.88
N PHE A 23 0.35 4.31 -6.58
CA PHE A 23 1.29 5.37 -6.89
C PHE A 23 2.01 5.88 -5.64
N ALA A 24 1.26 6.20 -4.58
CA ALA A 24 1.84 6.67 -3.33
C ALA A 24 2.82 5.65 -2.72
N ILE A 25 2.41 4.39 -2.59
CA ILE A 25 3.27 3.34 -2.02
C ILE A 25 4.54 3.17 -2.85
N ASP A 26 4.43 3.15 -4.16
CA ASP A 26 5.59 2.98 -5.04
C ASP A 26 6.56 4.17 -4.97
N LEU A 27 6.07 5.40 -4.84
CA LEU A 27 6.93 6.58 -4.63
C LEU A 27 7.70 6.49 -3.31
N PHE A 28 7.04 6.03 -2.24
CA PHE A 28 7.66 5.94 -0.93
C PHE A 28 8.65 4.76 -0.80
N ARG A 29 8.60 3.81 -1.73
CA ARG A 29 9.58 2.72 -1.86
C ARG A 29 10.87 3.16 -2.56
N GLN A 30 10.85 4.28 -3.28
CA GLN A 30 12.03 4.74 -4.01
C GLN A 30 13.13 5.17 -3.05
N ASP A 31 14.38 4.83 -3.37
CA ASP A 31 15.53 5.36 -2.65
C ASP A 31 15.66 6.88 -2.92
N PRO A 32 15.53 7.75 -1.92
CA PRO A 32 15.63 9.19 -2.11
C PRO A 32 17.08 9.67 -2.30
N THR A 33 18.08 8.82 -2.14
CA THR A 33 19.51 9.20 -2.13
C THR A 33 19.97 9.82 -3.47
N PRO A 34 19.67 9.23 -4.65
CA PRO A 34 20.03 9.83 -5.93
C PRO A 34 19.38 11.21 -6.14
N TYR A 35 18.13 11.34 -5.73
CA TYR A 35 17.35 12.59 -5.85
C TYR A 35 17.90 13.69 -4.94
N LYS A 36 18.31 13.37 -3.72
CA LYS A 36 18.99 14.32 -2.83
C LYS A 36 20.29 14.82 -3.43
N LYS A 37 21.06 13.94 -4.08
CA LYS A 37 22.29 14.32 -4.78
C LYS A 37 22.00 15.25 -5.96
N LYS A 38 21.07 14.87 -6.85
CA LYS A 38 20.62 15.69 -7.99
C LYS A 38 20.11 17.06 -7.53
N PHE A 39 19.34 17.09 -6.44
CA PHE A 39 18.85 18.35 -5.87
C PHE A 39 19.98 19.21 -5.30
N ARG A 40 20.99 18.63 -4.66
CA ARG A 40 22.20 19.33 -4.20
C ARG A 40 22.95 19.98 -5.35
N GLU A 41 23.11 19.29 -6.46
CA GLU A 41 23.74 19.80 -7.66
C GLU A 41 22.96 20.97 -8.27
N LYS A 42 21.62 20.89 -8.29
CA LYS A 42 20.76 22.01 -8.72
C LYS A 42 20.94 23.24 -7.82
N LEU A 43 20.99 23.04 -6.50
CA LEU A 43 21.21 24.14 -5.54
C LEU A 43 22.58 24.80 -5.71
N ALA A 44 23.63 24.05 -6.05
CA ALA A 44 24.97 24.60 -6.30
C ALA A 44 25.05 25.48 -7.57
N ASN A 45 24.13 25.29 -8.52
CA ASN A 45 24.06 26.04 -9.76
C ASN A 45 23.07 27.22 -9.71
N VAL A 46 22.50 27.52 -8.55
CA VAL A 46 21.57 28.64 -8.38
C VAL A 46 22.38 29.97 -8.43
N ASP A 47 21.87 30.95 -9.19
CA ASP A 47 22.45 32.28 -9.24
C ASP A 47 22.26 33.01 -7.91
N ILE A 48 23.34 33.07 -7.12
CA ILE A 48 23.35 33.70 -5.79
C ILE A 48 23.17 35.21 -5.83
N TYR A 49 23.37 35.84 -6.98
CA TYR A 49 23.21 37.29 -7.15
C TYR A 49 21.78 37.70 -7.50
N SER A 50 20.95 36.74 -7.78
CA SER A 50 19.52 36.98 -7.96
C SER A 50 18.90 37.48 -6.65
N SER A 51 18.24 38.63 -6.68
CA SER A 51 17.51 39.17 -5.53
C SER A 51 16.44 38.22 -5.01
N TYR A 52 15.92 37.40 -5.91
CA TYR A 52 14.92 36.37 -5.59
C TYR A 52 15.50 35.26 -4.70
N VAL A 53 16.72 34.82 -5.01
CA VAL A 53 17.39 33.76 -4.22
C VAL A 53 17.63 34.22 -2.79
N GLY A 54 18.13 35.45 -2.60
CA GLY A 54 18.41 36.00 -1.27
C GLY A 54 17.19 36.16 -0.35
N THR A 55 15.99 36.26 -0.93
CA THR A 55 14.75 36.38 -0.18
C THR A 55 14.03 35.05 0.03
N TRP A 56 14.19 34.12 -0.93
CA TRP A 56 13.44 32.86 -0.96
C TRP A 56 14.19 31.71 -0.29
N LEU A 57 15.51 31.56 -0.56
CA LEU A 57 16.30 30.49 0.04
C LEU A 57 16.85 30.90 1.43
N PRO A 58 17.02 29.94 2.34
CA PRO A 58 17.68 30.23 3.62
C PRO A 58 19.17 30.52 3.41
N LYS A 59 19.77 31.26 4.38
CA LYS A 59 21.24 31.39 4.40
C LYS A 59 21.89 30.00 4.47
N ASP A 60 23.00 29.84 3.79
CA ASP A 60 23.76 28.57 3.71
C ASP A 60 22.94 27.37 3.20
N TYR A 61 21.95 27.61 2.31
CA TYR A 61 21.09 26.58 1.73
C TYR A 61 21.89 25.46 1.06
N ASP A 62 23.05 25.78 0.49
CA ASP A 62 23.99 24.86 -0.15
C ASP A 62 24.60 23.84 0.81
N LYS A 63 24.68 24.17 2.12
CA LYS A 63 25.22 23.32 3.18
C LYS A 63 24.15 22.64 4.03
N LYS A 64 22.91 23.11 3.97
CA LYS A 64 21.82 22.54 4.76
C LYS A 64 21.50 21.10 4.37
N SER A 65 21.11 20.28 5.33
CA SER A 65 20.65 18.93 5.06
C SER A 65 19.42 18.91 4.16
N ILE A 66 19.38 17.99 3.21
CA ILE A 66 18.23 17.74 2.34
C ILE A 66 17.45 16.56 2.92
N PHE A 67 16.17 16.77 3.18
CA PHE A 67 15.29 15.80 3.77
C PHE A 67 14.38 15.20 2.68
N ALA A 68 14.00 13.96 2.85
CA ALA A 68 12.93 13.28 2.13
C ALA A 68 11.85 12.85 3.14
N PHE A 69 10.70 12.45 2.66
CA PHE A 69 9.73 11.78 3.52
C PHE A 69 10.31 10.48 4.06
N GLY A 70 10.10 10.22 5.33
CA GLY A 70 10.58 9.05 6.03
C GLY A 70 9.50 8.43 6.91
N LYS A 71 9.86 7.39 7.63
CA LYS A 71 8.95 6.59 8.46
C LYS A 71 8.11 7.43 9.43
N ASN A 72 8.71 8.44 10.06
CA ASN A 72 8.02 9.23 11.09
C ASN A 72 6.86 10.07 10.53
N GLU A 73 7.00 10.59 9.31
CA GLU A 73 5.94 11.34 8.65
C GLU A 73 4.75 10.43 8.27
N PHE A 74 5.03 9.16 7.98
CA PHE A 74 3.99 8.19 7.63
C PHE A 74 3.24 7.65 8.84
N THR A 75 3.91 7.44 9.97
CA THR A 75 3.31 6.82 11.15
C THR A 75 2.03 7.53 11.57
N SER A 76 2.05 8.85 11.71
CA SER A 76 0.86 9.61 12.14
C SER A 76 -0.28 9.57 11.14
N ILE A 77 0.04 9.54 9.83
CA ILE A 77 -0.95 9.49 8.75
C ILE A 77 -1.58 8.11 8.67
N ILE A 78 -0.78 7.08 8.83
CA ILE A 78 -1.25 5.70 8.79
C ILE A 78 -2.20 5.44 9.94
N GLU A 79 -1.84 5.81 11.16
CA GLU A 79 -2.71 5.62 12.33
C GLU A 79 -4.03 6.37 12.16
N SER A 80 -3.99 7.63 11.68
CA SER A 80 -5.22 8.36 11.39
C SER A 80 -6.02 7.71 10.25
N SER A 81 -5.37 7.24 9.18
CA SER A 81 -6.03 6.56 8.06
C SER A 81 -6.71 5.28 8.50
N ILE A 82 -6.07 4.48 9.36
CA ILE A 82 -6.66 3.25 9.93
C ILE A 82 -7.93 3.58 10.73
N GLN A 83 -7.90 4.63 11.55
CA GLN A 83 -9.08 5.05 12.31
C GLN A 83 -10.23 5.48 11.40
N TYR A 84 -9.96 6.30 10.38
CA TYR A 84 -10.99 6.76 9.44
C TYR A 84 -11.52 5.65 8.54
N LYS A 85 -10.69 4.69 8.16
CA LYS A 85 -11.01 3.61 7.23
C LYS A 85 -11.25 2.25 7.91
N ARG A 86 -11.41 2.23 9.22
CA ARG A 86 -11.59 0.99 10.00
C ARG A 86 -12.65 0.06 9.44
N THR A 87 -13.79 0.57 9.04
CA THR A 87 -14.89 -0.23 8.50
C THR A 87 -14.50 -0.90 7.17
N GLU A 88 -13.74 -0.19 6.33
CA GLU A 88 -13.23 -0.73 5.07
C GLU A 88 -12.18 -1.82 5.31
N ILE A 89 -11.27 -1.61 6.27
CA ILE A 89 -10.26 -2.60 6.66
C ILE A 89 -10.93 -3.86 7.17
N ILE A 90 -11.85 -3.74 8.13
CA ILE A 90 -12.59 -4.89 8.70
C ILE A 90 -13.34 -5.64 7.61
N LYS A 91 -14.01 -4.91 6.70
CA LYS A 91 -14.72 -5.51 5.56
C LYS A 91 -13.78 -6.32 4.67
N LYS A 92 -12.62 -5.78 4.31
CA LYS A 92 -11.63 -6.49 3.47
C LYS A 92 -11.05 -7.72 4.17
N LEU A 93 -10.74 -7.60 5.47
CA LEU A 93 -10.23 -8.73 6.25
C LEU A 93 -11.29 -9.82 6.44
N ASN A 94 -12.57 -9.46 6.60
CA ASN A 94 -13.67 -10.42 6.66
C ASN A 94 -14.05 -11.02 5.29
N ASP A 95 -13.60 -10.41 4.19
CA ASP A 95 -13.77 -10.89 2.81
C ASP A 95 -12.45 -11.45 2.25
N PHE A 96 -11.63 -12.04 3.13
CA PHE A 96 -10.25 -12.43 2.84
C PHE A 96 -10.12 -13.35 1.63
N ASP A 97 -11.01 -14.29 1.43
CA ASP A 97 -10.97 -15.26 0.32
C ASP A 97 -11.13 -14.54 -1.04
N ASN A 98 -12.02 -13.57 -1.13
CA ASN A 98 -12.15 -12.76 -2.35
C ASN A 98 -10.93 -11.85 -2.58
N GLU A 99 -10.35 -11.27 -1.51
CA GLU A 99 -9.10 -10.50 -1.63
C GLU A 99 -7.93 -11.41 -2.03
N PHE A 100 -7.92 -12.67 -1.57
CA PHE A 100 -6.91 -13.67 -1.95
C PHE A 100 -7.01 -14.01 -3.44
N THR A 101 -8.21 -14.36 -3.93
CA THR A 101 -8.47 -14.63 -5.36
C THR A 101 -8.08 -13.42 -6.23
N ARG A 102 -8.42 -12.20 -5.79
CA ARG A 102 -8.01 -10.97 -6.48
C ARG A 102 -6.49 -10.81 -6.55
N ALA A 103 -5.80 -11.07 -5.45
CA ALA A 103 -4.34 -10.98 -5.39
C ALA A 103 -3.66 -12.04 -6.26
N CYS A 104 -4.18 -13.28 -6.31
CA CYS A 104 -3.73 -14.31 -7.24
C CYS A 104 -3.79 -13.82 -8.68
N LYS A 105 -4.94 -13.26 -9.09
CA LYS A 105 -5.11 -12.70 -10.44
C LYS A 105 -4.13 -11.57 -10.76
N GLN A 106 -3.85 -10.68 -9.80
CA GLN A 106 -2.87 -9.60 -9.97
C GLN A 106 -1.45 -10.10 -10.13
N LEU A 107 -1.11 -11.23 -9.52
CA LEU A 107 0.20 -11.87 -9.59
C LEU A 107 0.33 -12.88 -10.75
N GLY A 108 -0.74 -13.12 -11.51
CA GLY A 108 -0.75 -14.13 -12.57
C GLY A 108 -0.70 -15.56 -12.03
N ILE A 109 -1.11 -15.78 -10.78
CA ILE A 109 -1.16 -17.11 -10.15
C ILE A 109 -2.55 -17.71 -10.41
N GLU A 110 -2.58 -18.88 -11.09
CA GLU A 110 -3.82 -19.63 -11.26
C GLU A 110 -4.25 -20.26 -9.93
N GLU A 111 -5.47 -19.97 -9.50
CA GLU A 111 -5.99 -20.44 -8.21
C GLU A 111 -6.08 -21.97 -8.16
N SER A 112 -6.41 -22.63 -9.28
CA SER A 112 -6.41 -24.08 -9.41
C SER A 112 -5.04 -24.70 -9.15
N PHE A 113 -3.98 -24.10 -9.70
CA PHE A 113 -2.60 -24.51 -9.47
C PHE A 113 -2.21 -24.39 -7.99
N LEU A 114 -2.58 -23.29 -7.35
CA LEU A 114 -2.30 -23.09 -5.93
C LEU A 114 -3.05 -24.11 -5.05
N LYS A 115 -4.31 -24.41 -5.35
CA LYS A 115 -5.11 -25.42 -4.65
C LYS A 115 -4.51 -26.82 -4.79
N GLU A 116 -4.15 -27.23 -6.01
CA GLU A 116 -3.50 -28.51 -6.27
C GLU A 116 -2.17 -28.63 -5.51
N LYS A 117 -1.35 -27.58 -5.54
CA LYS A 117 -0.08 -27.57 -4.82
C LYS A 117 -0.28 -27.65 -3.31
N PHE A 118 -1.30 -26.96 -2.77
CA PHE A 118 -1.65 -27.07 -1.35
C PHE A 118 -2.04 -28.50 -0.99
N SER A 119 -2.94 -29.12 -1.76
CA SER A 119 -3.38 -30.51 -1.51
C SER A 119 -2.22 -31.50 -1.55
N ASN A 120 -1.30 -31.34 -2.53
CA ASN A 120 -0.12 -32.21 -2.65
C ASN A 120 0.85 -32.02 -1.49
N ASP A 121 1.09 -30.80 -1.05
CA ASP A 121 2.07 -30.48 -0.01
C ASP A 121 1.55 -30.69 1.42
N MET A 122 0.25 -30.55 1.64
CA MET A 122 -0.39 -30.59 2.97
C MET A 122 -1.18 -31.86 3.21
N GLY A 123 -1.50 -32.64 2.17
CA GLY A 123 -2.30 -33.87 2.26
C GLY A 123 -3.78 -33.63 2.58
N LYS A 124 -4.28 -32.42 2.34
CA LYS A 124 -5.66 -32.00 2.57
C LYS A 124 -6.02 -30.84 1.64
N ASP A 125 -7.29 -30.60 1.39
CA ASP A 125 -7.75 -29.51 0.55
C ASP A 125 -7.93 -28.20 1.34
N ILE A 126 -7.85 -27.06 0.62
CA ILE A 126 -8.19 -25.75 1.18
C ILE A 126 -9.67 -25.76 1.56
N GLY A 127 -9.98 -25.31 2.78
CA GLY A 127 -11.33 -25.33 3.33
C GLY A 127 -11.65 -26.56 4.19
N GLU A 128 -10.84 -27.63 4.16
CA GLU A 128 -11.06 -28.78 5.07
C GLU A 128 -10.80 -28.44 6.55
N VAL A 129 -9.90 -27.52 6.81
CA VAL A 129 -9.58 -27.05 8.17
C VAL A 129 -9.87 -25.56 8.27
N LEU A 130 -10.77 -25.18 9.16
CA LEU A 130 -11.10 -23.81 9.48
C LEU A 130 -10.81 -23.53 10.95
N TYR A 131 -10.31 -22.32 11.23
CA TYR A 131 -9.90 -21.92 12.56
C TYR A 131 -10.95 -21.11 13.33
N GLU A 132 -12.15 -20.89 12.78
CA GLU A 132 -13.21 -20.06 13.39
C GLU A 132 -13.68 -20.54 14.77
N HIS A 133 -13.58 -21.86 15.04
CA HIS A 133 -13.93 -22.43 16.34
C HIS A 133 -12.76 -22.51 17.31
N ALA A 134 -11.54 -22.59 16.79
CA ALA A 134 -10.32 -22.71 17.58
C ALA A 134 -9.76 -21.35 18.04
N ILE A 135 -9.94 -20.32 17.20
CA ILE A 135 -9.47 -18.96 17.48
C ILE A 135 -10.70 -18.07 17.72
N LYS A 136 -10.82 -17.56 18.94
CA LYS A 136 -11.88 -16.62 19.31
C LYS A 136 -11.27 -15.36 19.90
N ILE A 137 -11.55 -14.22 19.28
CA ILE A 137 -11.25 -12.91 19.86
C ILE A 137 -12.27 -12.65 20.97
N ASN A 138 -11.81 -11.98 22.03
CA ASN A 138 -12.64 -11.62 23.17
C ASN A 138 -13.93 -10.91 22.70
N ALA A 139 -15.08 -11.45 23.07
CA ALA A 139 -16.40 -10.98 22.65
C ALA A 139 -16.69 -9.53 23.06
N LYS A 140 -15.98 -8.99 24.07
CA LYS A 140 -16.04 -7.57 24.45
C LYS A 140 -15.44 -6.64 23.40
N LEU A 141 -14.52 -7.15 22.55
CA LEU A 141 -13.96 -6.40 21.44
C LEU A 141 -14.87 -6.42 20.23
N THR A 142 -15.33 -7.60 19.86
CA THR A 142 -16.15 -7.77 18.67
C THR A 142 -16.70 -9.18 18.55
N THR A 143 -17.86 -9.29 17.90
CA THR A 143 -18.47 -10.56 17.46
C THR A 143 -18.42 -10.70 15.93
N ASP A 144 -17.93 -9.71 15.19
CA ASP A 144 -18.06 -9.62 13.74
C ASP A 144 -16.80 -10.09 12.97
N VAL A 145 -15.87 -10.80 13.63
CA VAL A 145 -14.66 -11.32 12.97
C VAL A 145 -14.97 -12.59 12.21
N LYS A 146 -14.81 -12.55 10.88
CA LYS A 146 -14.96 -13.70 9.98
C LYS A 146 -13.62 -14.21 9.44
N LEU A 147 -12.51 -13.51 9.72
CA LEU A 147 -11.20 -13.82 9.18
C LEU A 147 -10.75 -15.26 9.43
N PHE A 148 -11.04 -15.80 10.62
CA PHE A 148 -10.66 -17.17 10.97
C PHE A 148 -11.54 -18.25 10.34
N GLY A 149 -12.68 -17.88 9.74
CA GLY A 149 -13.52 -18.75 8.93
C GLY A 149 -13.19 -18.65 7.43
N ALA A 150 -12.26 -17.79 7.02
CA ALA A 150 -11.80 -17.71 5.64
C ALA A 150 -10.91 -18.93 5.31
N GLU A 151 -11.19 -19.57 4.17
CA GLU A 151 -10.49 -20.80 3.75
C GLU A 151 -9.00 -20.58 3.52
N TYR A 152 -8.64 -19.53 2.79
CA TYR A 152 -7.23 -19.23 2.50
C TYR A 152 -6.47 -18.67 3.70
N TYR A 153 -7.15 -17.97 4.62
CA TYR A 153 -6.51 -17.54 5.85
C TYR A 153 -6.21 -18.75 6.75
N SER A 154 -7.18 -19.64 6.88
CA SER A 154 -7.02 -20.91 7.61
C SER A 154 -5.94 -21.80 6.98
N ALA A 155 -5.88 -21.87 5.65
CA ALA A 155 -4.82 -22.58 4.94
C ALA A 155 -3.43 -21.98 5.24
N ALA A 156 -3.30 -20.65 5.30
CA ALA A 156 -2.04 -20.01 5.68
C ALA A 156 -1.63 -20.33 7.12
N LEU A 157 -2.58 -20.37 8.06
CA LEU A 157 -2.34 -20.79 9.44
C LEU A 157 -1.87 -22.25 9.51
N GLU A 158 -2.46 -23.12 8.70
CA GLU A 158 -2.10 -24.55 8.64
C GLU A 158 -0.68 -24.74 8.06
N ILE A 159 -0.30 -23.96 7.05
CA ILE A 159 1.07 -23.94 6.53
C ILE A 159 2.04 -23.53 7.64
N ILE A 160 1.75 -22.48 8.39
CA ILE A 160 2.61 -21.98 9.47
C ILE A 160 2.75 -23.04 10.58
N ARG A 161 1.66 -23.77 10.88
CA ARG A 161 1.66 -24.82 11.90
C ARG A 161 2.53 -26.00 11.51
N LEU A 162 2.48 -26.43 10.26
CA LEU A 162 3.06 -27.73 9.82
C LEU A 162 4.38 -27.61 9.07
N LYS A 163 4.71 -26.44 8.49
CA LYS A 163 5.91 -26.28 7.69
C LYS A 163 6.96 -25.43 8.40
N PRO A 164 8.24 -25.83 8.37
CA PRO A 164 9.33 -24.98 8.83
C PRO A 164 9.58 -23.80 7.86
N ASN A 165 10.32 -22.81 8.32
CA ASN A 165 10.78 -21.68 7.50
C ASN A 165 9.68 -20.77 6.92
N CYS A 166 8.56 -20.63 7.62
CA CYS A 166 7.44 -19.78 7.24
C CYS A 166 7.55 -18.34 7.77
N ALA A 167 8.74 -17.83 8.04
CA ALA A 167 8.94 -16.55 8.74
C ALA A 167 8.25 -15.37 8.03
N ASP A 168 8.34 -15.28 6.70
CA ASP A 168 7.73 -14.19 5.95
C ASP A 168 6.20 -14.32 5.94
N LEU A 169 5.66 -15.50 5.62
CA LEU A 169 4.22 -15.76 5.67
C LEU A 169 3.64 -15.43 7.06
N ARG A 170 4.33 -15.88 8.12
CA ARG A 170 3.96 -15.61 9.52
C ARG A 170 3.86 -14.10 9.79
N ARG A 171 4.81 -13.30 9.30
CA ARG A 171 4.81 -11.83 9.48
C ARG A 171 3.62 -11.17 8.80
N TYR A 172 3.23 -11.60 7.59
CA TYR A 172 2.04 -11.09 6.91
C TYR A 172 0.75 -11.47 7.64
N ILE A 173 0.65 -12.71 8.11
CA ILE A 173 -0.51 -13.16 8.89
C ILE A 173 -0.66 -12.36 10.19
N ILE A 174 0.45 -12.11 10.89
CA ILE A 174 0.48 -11.26 12.08
C ILE A 174 0.08 -9.81 11.74
N ALA A 175 0.55 -9.28 10.61
CA ALA A 175 0.18 -7.93 10.17
C ALA A 175 -1.33 -7.78 9.92
N PHE A 176 -2.00 -8.80 9.37
CA PHE A 176 -3.46 -8.79 9.24
C PHE A 176 -4.16 -8.79 10.59
N LEU A 177 -3.68 -9.58 11.56
CA LEU A 177 -4.22 -9.57 12.92
C LEU A 177 -4.03 -8.20 13.59
N GLN A 178 -2.87 -7.60 13.44
CA GLN A 178 -2.60 -6.25 13.94
C GLN A 178 -3.54 -5.22 13.32
N LEU A 179 -3.74 -5.26 12.00
CA LEU A 179 -4.67 -4.36 11.30
C LEU A 179 -6.11 -4.57 11.78
N LEU A 180 -6.54 -5.82 11.96
CA LEU A 180 -7.87 -6.14 12.48
C LEU A 180 -8.08 -5.53 13.86
N VAL A 181 -7.16 -5.79 14.79
CA VAL A 181 -7.20 -5.27 16.16
C VAL A 181 -7.13 -3.75 16.18
N GLY A 182 -6.23 -3.15 15.41
CA GLY A 182 -6.10 -1.69 15.30
C GLY A 182 -7.37 -1.03 14.74
N ALA A 183 -8.06 -1.68 13.79
CA ALA A 183 -9.32 -1.18 13.24
C ALA A 183 -10.48 -1.22 14.25
N TYR A 184 -10.46 -2.12 15.23
CA TYR A 184 -11.45 -2.10 16.34
C TYR A 184 -11.18 -1.03 17.39
N GLY A 185 -9.97 -0.46 17.41
CA GLY A 185 -9.61 0.72 18.19
C GLY A 185 -8.71 0.41 19.38
N GLN A 186 -7.66 1.19 19.48
CA GLN A 186 -6.65 1.15 20.53
C GLN A 186 -7.24 1.28 21.94
N ASP A 187 -8.13 2.27 22.13
CA ASP A 187 -8.69 2.59 23.45
C ASP A 187 -9.50 1.43 24.05
N VAL A 188 -10.14 0.62 23.18
CA VAL A 188 -10.93 -0.54 23.62
C VAL A 188 -10.00 -1.66 24.04
N VAL A 189 -8.97 -1.91 23.25
CA VAL A 189 -7.99 -2.99 23.49
C VAL A 189 -7.14 -2.69 24.72
N GLN A 190 -6.70 -1.44 24.93
CA GLN A 190 -5.94 -1.04 26.13
C GLN A 190 -6.77 -1.09 27.43
N LYS A 191 -8.08 -0.91 27.33
CA LYS A 191 -8.99 -0.99 28.49
C LYS A 191 -9.39 -2.42 28.83
N LEU A 192 -9.10 -3.40 27.97
CA LEU A 192 -9.29 -4.80 28.28
C LEU A 192 -8.20 -5.23 29.28
N ASN A 193 -8.59 -5.40 30.55
CA ASN A 193 -7.77 -6.08 31.55
C ASN A 193 -7.76 -7.60 31.34
N GLU A 194 -8.26 -8.10 30.21
CA GLU A 194 -8.46 -9.49 29.85
C GLU A 194 -7.64 -9.83 28.60
N GLU A 195 -7.42 -11.09 28.35
CA GLU A 195 -6.68 -11.55 27.19
C GLU A 195 -7.42 -11.19 25.89
N LEU A 196 -6.64 -10.84 24.85
CA LEU A 196 -7.15 -10.47 23.52
C LEU A 196 -7.95 -11.62 22.88
N PHE A 197 -7.51 -12.85 23.12
CA PHE A 197 -8.15 -14.07 22.64
C PHE A 197 -8.77 -14.86 23.80
N GLU A 198 -10.03 -15.26 23.65
CA GLU A 198 -10.69 -16.18 24.58
C GLU A 198 -10.19 -17.62 24.40
N SER A 199 -9.81 -17.97 23.16
CA SER A 199 -9.19 -19.24 22.82
C SER A 199 -8.27 -19.11 21.60
N ALA A 200 -7.16 -19.86 21.63
CA ALA A 200 -6.24 -20.03 20.51
C ALA A 200 -5.58 -21.43 20.63
N PRO A 201 -5.20 -22.07 19.50
CA PRO A 201 -4.46 -23.33 19.53
C PRO A 201 -3.05 -23.15 20.10
N ASP A 202 -2.65 -23.99 21.05
CA ASP A 202 -1.33 -23.98 21.69
C ASP A 202 -0.20 -24.34 20.72
N ASP A 203 -0.51 -25.08 19.63
CA ASP A 203 0.45 -25.55 18.64
C ASP A 203 0.60 -24.61 17.44
N LEU A 204 0.00 -23.42 17.47
CA LEU A 204 0.08 -22.45 16.40
C LEU A 204 1.14 -21.39 16.72
N PRO A 205 2.31 -21.38 16.03
CA PRO A 205 3.45 -20.53 16.41
C PRO A 205 3.19 -19.04 16.40
N ILE A 206 2.12 -18.54 15.74
CA ILE A 206 1.77 -17.11 15.75
C ILE A 206 1.36 -16.63 17.14
N PHE A 207 0.95 -17.53 18.04
CA PHE A 207 0.51 -17.23 19.40
C PHE A 207 1.60 -17.45 20.45
N ASP A 208 2.66 -18.19 20.15
CA ASP A 208 3.82 -18.38 21.05
C ASP A 208 4.51 -17.06 21.40
N ASP A 209 4.48 -16.10 20.48
CA ASP A 209 5.01 -14.75 20.64
C ASP A 209 3.97 -13.72 21.12
N ILE A 210 2.75 -14.14 21.47
CA ILE A 210 1.70 -13.22 21.96
C ILE A 210 2.20 -12.37 23.11
N PHE A 211 3.04 -12.91 24.01
CA PHE A 211 3.66 -12.16 25.07
C PHE A 211 4.88 -11.32 24.65
N GLY A 212 5.51 -11.59 23.50
CA GLY A 212 6.68 -10.89 22.98
C GLY A 212 6.40 -9.98 21.78
N MET A 213 5.71 -10.47 20.75
CA MET A 213 5.38 -9.72 19.53
C MET A 213 4.01 -9.03 19.58
N PHE A 214 3.07 -9.55 20.38
CA PHE A 214 1.85 -8.84 20.77
C PHE A 214 2.04 -7.96 22.02
N ARG A 215 3.19 -7.58 22.37
CA ARG A 215 3.35 -6.18 22.75
C ARG A 215 3.01 -5.42 21.47
N LEU A 216 1.71 -5.48 21.16
CA LEU A 216 1.07 -4.54 20.29
C LEU A 216 1.52 -3.20 20.82
N GLU A 217 2.56 -2.64 20.21
CA GLU A 217 2.74 -1.22 20.28
C GLU A 217 1.50 -0.70 19.57
N PHE A 218 0.40 -0.64 20.35
CA PHE A 218 -0.90 -0.17 19.86
C PHE A 218 -0.79 1.18 19.19
N ASP A 219 0.25 1.94 19.52
CA ASP A 219 0.61 3.21 18.92
C ASP A 219 1.19 3.08 17.51
N ARG A 220 1.43 1.85 17.01
CA ARG A 220 2.11 1.61 15.72
C ARG A 220 1.57 0.42 14.94
N VAL A 221 0.34 0.01 15.19
CA VAL A 221 -0.25 -1.17 14.56
C VAL A 221 -0.19 -1.09 13.02
N GLY A 222 -0.55 0.06 12.46
CA GLY A 222 -0.47 0.28 11.03
C GLY A 222 0.96 0.45 10.51
N SER A 223 1.86 1.02 11.32
CA SER A 223 3.23 1.28 10.89
C SER A 223 4.05 0.00 10.71
N THR A 224 3.82 -1.04 11.52
CA THR A 224 4.49 -2.34 11.35
C THR A 224 4.13 -3.00 10.02
N ALA A 225 2.84 -3.03 9.69
CA ALA A 225 2.38 -3.58 8.42
C ALA A 225 2.90 -2.78 7.22
N LEU A 226 2.98 -1.44 7.34
CA LEU A 226 3.54 -0.60 6.30
C LEU A 226 5.06 -0.79 6.15
N ASP A 227 5.80 -1.01 7.23
CA ASP A 227 7.23 -1.31 7.16
C ASP A 227 7.51 -2.54 6.32
N LEU A 228 6.67 -3.59 6.42
CA LEU A 228 6.75 -4.77 5.55
C LEU A 228 6.58 -4.41 4.07
N LEU A 229 5.77 -3.43 3.76
CA LEU A 229 5.52 -3.01 2.38
C LEU A 229 6.57 -2.03 1.84
N LEU A 230 7.05 -1.09 2.64
CA LEU A 230 7.95 -0.03 2.19
C LEU A 230 9.42 -0.43 2.30
N ASN A 231 9.83 -0.99 3.43
CA ASN A 231 11.25 -1.23 3.73
C ASN A 231 11.66 -2.69 3.51
N GLU A 232 10.72 -3.62 3.59
CA GLU A 232 10.98 -5.04 3.61
C GLU A 232 10.21 -5.82 2.52
N LYS A 233 9.69 -5.10 1.51
CA LYS A 233 9.03 -5.78 0.38
C LYS A 233 9.96 -6.81 -0.22
N ARG A 234 9.47 -8.06 -0.26
CA ARG A 234 10.21 -9.18 -0.82
C ARG A 234 9.70 -9.53 -2.21
N ILE A 235 10.61 -10.07 -3.02
CA ILE A 235 10.27 -10.68 -4.29
C ILE A 235 10.21 -12.17 -4.06
N PHE A 236 9.02 -12.75 -4.20
CA PHE A 236 8.79 -14.19 -4.10
C PHE A 236 8.75 -14.81 -5.48
N ASN A 237 9.15 -16.08 -5.56
CA ASN A 237 8.94 -16.88 -6.75
C ASN A 237 7.43 -17.16 -6.91
N THR A 238 6.85 -16.89 -8.08
CA THR A 238 5.46 -17.14 -8.40
C THR A 238 5.29 -18.05 -9.64
N THR A 239 6.39 -18.65 -10.11
CA THR A 239 6.38 -19.60 -11.23
C THR A 239 5.86 -20.97 -10.79
N GLU A 240 5.73 -21.90 -11.72
CA GLU A 240 5.33 -23.29 -11.46
C GLU A 240 6.29 -24.02 -10.50
N GLU A 241 7.56 -23.58 -10.42
CA GLU A 241 8.57 -24.14 -9.51
C GLU A 241 8.52 -23.53 -8.10
N ALA A 242 7.67 -22.54 -7.87
CA ALA A 242 7.55 -21.87 -6.57
C ALA A 242 7.16 -22.84 -5.46
N THR A 243 7.67 -22.60 -4.25
CA THR A 243 7.19 -23.34 -3.08
C THR A 243 5.79 -22.86 -2.67
N LEU A 244 5.05 -23.70 -1.97
CA LEU A 244 3.75 -23.31 -1.39
C LEU A 244 3.89 -22.08 -0.48
N ILE A 245 4.98 -22.01 0.29
CA ILE A 245 5.27 -20.89 1.19
C ILE A 245 5.50 -19.60 0.39
N ASP A 246 6.25 -19.66 -0.72
CA ASP A 246 6.48 -18.49 -1.58
C ASP A 246 5.17 -17.97 -2.19
N LEU A 247 4.33 -18.87 -2.71
CA LEU A 247 3.03 -18.51 -3.30
C LEU A 247 2.13 -17.83 -2.27
N PHE A 248 1.95 -18.43 -1.09
CA PHE A 248 1.14 -17.82 -0.04
C PHE A 248 1.74 -16.52 0.48
N SER A 249 3.06 -16.42 0.59
CA SER A 249 3.74 -15.18 1.00
C SER A 249 3.55 -14.07 -0.02
N ALA A 250 3.68 -14.37 -1.32
CA ALA A 250 3.44 -13.42 -2.40
C ALA A 250 2.00 -12.89 -2.38
N VAL A 251 1.02 -13.81 -2.28
CA VAL A 251 -0.41 -13.44 -2.28
C VAL A 251 -0.77 -12.63 -1.04
N THR A 252 -0.32 -13.03 0.15
CA THR A 252 -0.58 -12.29 1.39
C THR A 252 0.08 -10.91 1.38
N GLN A 253 1.31 -10.78 0.86
CA GLN A 253 1.95 -9.48 0.65
C GLN A 253 1.12 -8.60 -0.29
N GLN A 254 0.59 -9.15 -1.39
CA GLN A 254 -0.25 -8.41 -2.33
C GLN A 254 -1.57 -7.97 -1.71
N ILE A 255 -2.21 -8.81 -0.88
CA ILE A 255 -3.42 -8.43 -0.13
C ILE A 255 -3.12 -7.24 0.79
N LEU A 256 -2.01 -7.30 1.54
CA LEU A 256 -1.61 -6.21 2.43
C LEU A 256 -1.39 -4.92 1.64
N GLU A 257 -0.73 -4.98 0.49
CA GLU A 257 -0.56 -3.85 -0.42
C GLU A 257 -1.91 -3.29 -0.90
N ASN A 258 -2.85 -4.14 -1.30
CA ASN A 258 -4.18 -3.74 -1.74
C ASN A 258 -4.98 -3.04 -0.62
N ILE A 259 -4.86 -3.50 0.62
CA ILE A 259 -5.47 -2.84 1.78
C ILE A 259 -4.89 -1.43 1.93
N PHE A 260 -3.57 -1.28 1.97
CA PHE A 260 -2.92 0.02 2.15
C PHE A 260 -3.18 0.97 0.98
N CYS A 261 -3.24 0.47 -0.27
CA CYS A 261 -3.63 1.28 -1.42
C CYS A 261 -5.02 1.89 -1.28
N SER A 262 -5.94 1.23 -0.57
CA SER A 262 -7.31 1.72 -0.38
C SER A 262 -7.50 2.61 0.84
N VAL A 263 -6.64 2.49 1.86
CA VAL A 263 -6.85 3.16 3.15
C VAL A 263 -5.88 4.31 3.43
N LEU A 264 -4.69 4.31 2.79
CA LEU A 264 -3.68 5.33 3.04
C LEU A 264 -4.11 6.69 2.50
N ASP A 265 -4.29 7.67 3.37
CA ASP A 265 -4.57 9.06 3.00
C ASP A 265 -3.28 9.82 2.71
N TYR A 266 -2.68 9.51 1.56
CA TYR A 266 -1.47 10.18 1.08
C TYR A 266 -1.72 11.64 0.67
N GLN A 267 -2.95 11.99 0.28
CA GLN A 267 -3.31 13.35 -0.14
C GLN A 267 -3.10 14.31 1.02
N LYS A 268 -3.52 13.95 2.21
CA LYS A 268 -3.31 14.78 3.41
C LYS A 268 -1.83 15.07 3.66
N LEU A 269 -0.95 14.08 3.46
CA LEU A 269 0.49 14.28 3.60
C LEU A 269 1.01 15.33 2.60
N ILE A 270 0.58 15.21 1.34
CA ILE A 270 1.00 16.11 0.28
C ILE A 270 0.46 17.53 0.53
N ASP A 271 -0.82 17.65 0.84
CA ASP A 271 -1.49 18.94 1.09
C ASP A 271 -0.88 19.66 2.30
N ASP A 272 -0.56 18.96 3.39
CA ASP A 272 0.06 19.53 4.57
C ASP A 272 1.47 20.08 4.31
N HIS A 273 2.17 19.55 3.29
CA HIS A 273 3.54 19.95 2.97
C HIS A 273 3.67 20.84 1.73
N PHE A 274 2.69 20.78 0.80
CA PHE A 274 2.76 21.48 -0.48
C PHE A 274 2.99 23.00 -0.34
N ARG A 275 2.32 23.64 0.61
CA ARG A 275 2.46 25.07 0.88
C ARG A 275 3.90 25.50 1.19
N TYR A 276 4.73 24.61 1.72
CA TYR A 276 6.12 24.91 2.09
C TYR A 276 7.09 24.97 0.91
N LEU A 277 6.64 24.58 -0.29
CA LEU A 277 7.37 24.87 -1.53
C LEU A 277 7.59 26.38 -1.76
N PHE A 278 6.71 27.21 -1.20
CA PHE A 278 6.78 28.66 -1.35
C PHE A 278 7.55 29.36 -0.22
N SER A 279 8.01 28.64 0.79
CA SER A 279 8.65 29.23 1.98
C SER A 279 9.89 28.45 2.44
N PRO A 280 10.87 28.19 1.55
CA PRO A 280 12.04 27.40 1.91
C PRO A 280 12.93 28.08 2.96
N SER A 281 12.92 29.41 3.06
CA SER A 281 13.72 30.16 4.02
C SER A 281 13.33 29.86 5.46
N THR A 282 12.06 29.61 5.75
CA THR A 282 11.51 29.35 7.08
C THR A 282 11.30 27.86 7.37
N GLU A 283 10.98 27.06 6.35
CA GLU A 283 10.57 25.66 6.48
C GLU A 283 11.37 24.71 5.60
N TRP A 284 12.70 24.84 5.67
CA TRP A 284 13.63 24.12 4.80
C TRP A 284 13.42 22.60 4.73
N ALA A 285 13.18 21.96 5.89
CA ALA A 285 12.98 20.52 5.92
C ALA A 285 11.73 20.09 5.15
N LYS A 286 10.62 20.81 5.31
CA LYS A 286 9.37 20.52 4.60
C LYS A 286 9.47 20.84 3.12
N PHE A 287 10.12 21.95 2.77
CA PHE A 287 10.41 22.31 1.40
C PHE A 287 11.20 21.22 0.69
N THR A 288 12.30 20.75 1.28
CA THR A 288 13.13 19.73 0.65
C THR A 288 12.42 18.39 0.52
N ARG A 289 11.59 18.00 1.51
CA ARG A 289 10.77 16.79 1.40
C ARG A 289 9.85 16.84 0.18
N MET A 290 9.16 17.96 -0.03
CA MET A 290 8.30 18.14 -1.18
C MET A 290 9.07 18.20 -2.49
N ALA A 291 10.20 18.91 -2.54
CA ALA A 291 11.03 18.98 -3.73
C ALA A 291 11.53 17.59 -4.16
N ILE A 292 12.04 16.80 -3.21
CA ILE A 292 12.48 15.43 -3.47
C ILE A 292 11.30 14.55 -3.90
N PHE A 293 10.16 14.65 -3.23
CA PHE A 293 8.94 13.90 -3.60
C PHE A 293 8.51 14.20 -5.04
N MET A 294 8.53 15.45 -5.45
CA MET A 294 8.15 15.85 -6.82
C MET A 294 9.14 15.33 -7.87
N GLU A 295 10.45 15.31 -7.59
CA GLU A 295 11.43 14.71 -8.48
C GLU A 295 11.22 13.20 -8.64
N ILE A 296 10.98 12.50 -7.54
CA ILE A 296 10.66 11.06 -7.54
C ILE A 296 9.37 10.81 -8.34
N ALA A 297 8.32 11.60 -8.09
CA ALA A 297 7.04 11.47 -8.77
C ALA A 297 7.17 11.69 -10.29
N HIS A 298 7.94 12.69 -10.69
CA HIS A 298 8.19 12.97 -12.09
C HIS A 298 8.85 11.77 -12.78
N ASP A 299 9.97 11.29 -12.23
CA ASP A 299 10.73 10.21 -12.87
C ASP A 299 9.90 8.90 -12.88
N TYR A 300 9.17 8.61 -11.79
CA TYR A 300 8.26 7.46 -11.73
C TYR A 300 7.18 7.51 -12.82
N ILE A 301 6.52 8.66 -13.01
CA ILE A 301 5.47 8.81 -14.05
C ILE A 301 6.05 8.60 -15.44
N VAL A 302 7.26 9.12 -15.70
CA VAL A 302 7.94 8.93 -16.98
C VAL A 302 8.26 7.46 -17.23
N GLU A 303 8.72 6.73 -16.20
CA GLU A 303 9.05 5.31 -16.29
C GLU A 303 7.82 4.42 -16.45
N GLN A 304 6.69 4.80 -15.83
CA GLN A 304 5.44 4.01 -15.90
C GLN A 304 4.63 4.27 -17.17
N LYS A 305 5.04 5.23 -18.01
CA LYS A 305 4.35 5.47 -19.28
C LYS A 305 4.45 4.20 -20.14
N PRO A 306 3.32 3.60 -20.56
CA PRO A 306 3.34 2.41 -21.40
C PRO A 306 3.99 2.72 -22.75
N THR A 307 4.86 1.83 -23.21
CA THR A 307 5.46 1.90 -24.56
C THR A 307 4.49 1.46 -25.64
N ASP A 308 3.65 0.49 -25.31
CA ASP A 308 2.60 -0.04 -26.18
C ASP A 308 1.25 0.26 -25.57
N LEU A 309 0.43 1.03 -26.27
CA LEU A 309 -0.91 1.36 -25.83
C LEU A 309 -1.87 0.24 -26.22
N PRO A 310 -2.74 -0.22 -25.32
CA PRO A 310 -3.81 -1.15 -25.69
C PRO A 310 -4.76 -0.48 -26.67
N ASP A 311 -5.35 -1.28 -27.57
CA ASP A 311 -6.33 -0.83 -28.56
C ASP A 311 -7.72 -0.53 -27.98
N ASP A 312 -7.88 -0.69 -26.66
CA ASP A 312 -9.09 -0.41 -25.90
C ASP A 312 -8.77 0.40 -24.65
N GLY A 313 -9.78 0.79 -23.89
CA GLY A 313 -9.67 1.53 -22.66
C GLY A 313 -10.46 2.83 -22.65
N TYR A 314 -10.40 3.54 -21.55
CA TYR A 314 -11.27 4.70 -21.27
C TYR A 314 -11.24 5.78 -22.37
N TYR A 315 -10.08 6.15 -22.87
CA TYR A 315 -9.97 7.17 -23.93
C TYR A 315 -10.52 6.66 -25.27
N HIS A 316 -10.34 5.39 -25.59
CA HIS A 316 -10.92 4.76 -26.78
C HIS A 316 -12.45 4.73 -26.70
N ASP A 317 -13.02 4.45 -25.53
CA ASP A 317 -14.46 4.45 -25.34
C ASP A 317 -15.04 5.88 -25.45
N VAL A 318 -14.37 6.87 -24.89
CA VAL A 318 -14.72 8.29 -25.07
C VAL A 318 -14.66 8.67 -26.54
N LYS A 319 -13.61 8.27 -27.28
CA LYS A 319 -13.47 8.53 -28.73
C LYS A 319 -14.61 7.91 -29.54
N LYS A 320 -15.02 6.67 -29.22
CA LYS A 320 -16.17 6.01 -29.85
C LYS A 320 -17.48 6.78 -29.59
N LEU A 321 -17.70 7.24 -28.35
CA LEU A 321 -18.87 8.03 -27.97
C LEU A 321 -18.91 9.36 -28.73
N LEU A 322 -17.77 10.05 -28.90
CA LEU A 322 -17.65 11.31 -29.63
C LEU A 322 -17.95 11.13 -31.12
N GLY A 323 -17.64 9.97 -31.72
CA GLY A 323 -17.95 9.63 -33.10
C GLY A 323 -19.45 9.56 -33.39
N SER A 324 -20.33 9.56 -32.38
CA SER A 324 -21.80 9.48 -32.51
C SER A 324 -22.53 10.83 -32.64
N GLY A 325 -21.84 11.90 -33.04
CA GLY A 325 -22.45 13.23 -33.33
C GLY A 325 -22.23 14.28 -32.24
N MET A 326 -21.31 14.06 -31.32
CA MET A 326 -20.85 15.07 -30.35
C MET A 326 -19.60 15.77 -30.88
N GLU A 327 -19.54 17.09 -30.73
CA GLU A 327 -18.38 17.92 -31.06
C GLU A 327 -17.62 18.27 -29.77
N VAL A 328 -16.33 17.97 -29.73
CA VAL A 328 -15.46 18.36 -28.60
C VAL A 328 -15.08 19.84 -28.75
N GLY A 329 -15.48 20.64 -27.78
CA GLY A 329 -15.12 22.06 -27.74
C GLY A 329 -13.78 22.30 -27.05
N VAL A 330 -13.52 21.58 -25.94
CA VAL A 330 -12.31 21.74 -25.13
C VAL A 330 -11.96 20.40 -24.47
N ILE A 331 -10.67 20.09 -24.42
CA ILE A 331 -10.10 19.01 -23.62
C ILE A 331 -9.14 19.58 -22.61
N GLY A 332 -9.34 19.25 -21.34
CA GLY A 332 -8.43 19.55 -20.24
C GLY A 332 -7.98 18.27 -19.54
N THR A 333 -6.81 18.29 -18.93
CA THR A 333 -6.31 17.20 -18.10
C THR A 333 -5.54 17.74 -16.91
N SER A 334 -5.63 17.05 -15.78
CA SER A 334 -4.75 17.21 -14.62
C SER A 334 -3.60 16.19 -14.60
N ASN A 335 -3.51 15.33 -15.64
CA ASN A 335 -2.48 14.31 -15.72
C ASN A 335 -1.15 14.91 -16.14
N TYR A 336 -0.06 14.36 -15.64
CA TYR A 336 1.30 14.82 -15.89
C TYR A 336 1.90 14.32 -17.23
N ASN A 337 1.19 13.47 -17.94
CA ASN A 337 1.58 12.93 -19.23
C ASN A 337 0.62 13.37 -20.35
N ASN A 338 0.96 13.04 -21.58
CA ASN A 338 0.19 13.40 -22.78
C ASN A 338 -0.50 12.19 -23.42
N LEU A 339 -0.75 11.11 -22.66
CA LEU A 339 -1.28 9.86 -23.15
C LEU A 339 -2.57 10.05 -23.97
N PHE A 340 -3.48 10.91 -23.51
CA PHE A 340 -4.73 11.23 -24.21
C PHE A 340 -4.55 11.84 -25.61
N LYS A 341 -3.35 12.35 -25.94
CA LYS A 341 -3.04 12.90 -27.28
C LYS A 341 -2.54 11.84 -28.25
N GLU A 342 -2.14 10.71 -27.72
CA GLU A 342 -1.58 9.60 -28.50
C GLU A 342 -2.67 8.62 -28.94
N ILE A 343 -3.87 8.71 -28.35
CA ILE A 343 -5.08 7.93 -28.64
C ILE A 343 -6.10 8.77 -29.40
#